data_7f2ccb42a3c7b6857220c34a4acd744b
#
_entry.id   7f2ccb42a3c7b6857220c34a4acd744b
#
_cell.length_a   1.000
_cell.length_b   1.000
_cell.length_c   1.000
_cell.angle_alpha   90.00
_cell.angle_beta   90.00
_cell.angle_gamma   90.00
#
_symmetry.space_group_name_H-M   'P 1'
#
loop_
_entity.id
_entity.type
_entity.pdbx_description
1 polymer ?
#
loop_
_entity_poly.entity_id
_entity_poly.type
_entity_poly.pdbx_seq_one_letter_code
_entity_poly.pdbx_strand_id
1 'polypeptide(L)'
;MKKPSKLLLLLLIFAAPIAFGATKSAKKVEAPVAAAEAYKPTSLQLHRADHDALLAKPDQLLIIDLRRPDEVSSIGGFPVYLSIQADQLEKSLDLIPKERTIVTVSNHSGRSGKSADLLTGKGYKVAGYVGAQYYEAEGGTLTKVAIPAPKTKAPADKHKH
;
A
#
# COMPACT_ATOMS: atom_id res chain seq x y z
N MET A 1 -6.10 63.04 -24.58
CA MET A 1 -5.18 64.21 -24.48
C MET A 1 -4.14 63.90 -23.40
N LYS A 2 -2.91 64.09 -23.80
CA LYS A 2 -1.65 64.37 -23.06
C LYS A 2 -0.90 63.19 -22.41
N LYS A 3 0.16 62.78 -23.15
CA LYS A 3 1.49 62.33 -22.70
C LYS A 3 2.22 63.46 -21.93
N PRO A 4 3.48 63.30 -21.54
CA PRO A 4 4.39 62.23 -21.10
C PRO A 4 5.27 62.71 -19.89
N SER A 5 6.26 61.89 -19.50
CA SER A 5 7.64 62.30 -19.08
C SER A 5 8.15 61.44 -17.93
N LYS A 6 9.35 61.10 -17.74
CA LYS A 6 10.71 61.10 -18.35
C LYS A 6 11.51 60.20 -17.42
N LEU A 7 12.17 59.23 -17.94
CA LEU A 7 13.60 58.99 -17.94
C LEU A 7 14.41 59.64 -16.80
N LEU A 8 14.99 58.80 -15.93
CA LEU A 8 16.30 59.09 -15.33
C LEU A 8 17.11 57.80 -15.14
N LEU A 9 18.15 57.73 -15.93
CA LEU A 9 19.22 56.74 -15.93
C LEU A 9 20.20 57.14 -14.82
N LEU A 10 20.54 56.23 -13.90
CA LEU A 10 21.74 56.41 -13.07
C LEU A 10 22.54 55.11 -13.05
N LEU A 11 23.64 55.19 -13.78
CA LEU A 11 24.70 54.20 -13.86
C LEU A 11 25.61 54.39 -12.63
N LEU A 12 25.78 53.40 -11.81
CA LEU A 12 26.85 53.37 -10.80
C LEU A 12 27.56 52.02 -10.87
N ILE A 13 28.72 52.07 -11.47
CA ILE A 13 29.73 51.01 -11.46
C ILE A 13 30.37 50.96 -10.08
N PHE A 14 30.36 49.83 -9.42
CA PHE A 14 31.29 49.60 -8.32
C PHE A 14 31.88 48.18 -8.43
N ALA A 15 33.18 48.17 -8.32
CA ALA A 15 34.10 47.08 -8.53
C ALA A 15 33.96 45.94 -7.53
N ALA A 16 34.38 44.76 -7.98
CA ALA A 16 34.48 43.52 -7.20
C ALA A 16 35.47 43.59 -6.01
N PRO A 17 35.34 42.65 -5.07
CA PRO A 17 36.44 41.74 -4.88
C PRO A 17 36.03 40.26 -4.92
N ILE A 18 36.91 39.50 -5.49
CA ILE A 18 36.95 38.06 -5.52
C ILE A 18 37.17 37.53 -4.10
N ALA A 19 36.28 36.71 -3.58
CA ALA A 19 36.53 35.87 -2.42
C ALA A 19 36.18 34.41 -2.74
N PHE A 20 37.17 33.62 -2.57
CA PHE A 20 37.34 32.21 -2.76
C PHE A 20 36.48 31.40 -1.79
N GLY A 21 35.85 30.33 -2.30
CA GLY A 21 35.60 29.12 -1.51
C GLY A 21 34.30 29.00 -0.77
N ALA A 22 33.37 28.23 -1.33
CA ALA A 22 32.62 27.20 -0.60
C ALA A 22 31.71 26.45 -1.61
N THR A 23 32.05 25.21 -1.90
CA THR A 23 31.16 24.28 -2.59
C THR A 23 29.94 24.00 -1.74
N LYS A 24 28.86 24.72 -1.95
CA LYS A 24 27.54 24.35 -1.41
C LYS A 24 26.92 23.34 -2.39
N SER A 25 26.88 22.09 -1.94
CA SER A 25 26.04 21.05 -2.50
C SER A 25 24.66 21.62 -2.83
N ALA A 26 24.34 21.66 -4.11
CA ALA A 26 23.02 22.04 -4.58
C ALA A 26 22.01 20.99 -4.12
N LYS A 27 21.29 21.28 -3.05
CA LYS A 27 20.09 20.55 -2.67
C LYS A 27 19.10 20.69 -3.82
N LYS A 28 18.97 19.60 -4.60
CA LYS A 28 17.95 19.49 -5.66
C LYS A 28 16.60 19.78 -4.99
N VAL A 29 16.05 20.93 -5.27
CA VAL A 29 14.68 21.25 -4.91
C VAL A 29 13.81 20.42 -5.81
N GLU A 30 13.34 19.32 -5.28
CA GLU A 30 12.33 18.49 -5.93
C GLU A 30 11.05 19.34 -5.98
N ALA A 31 10.56 19.60 -7.18
CA ALA A 31 9.29 20.28 -7.39
C ALA A 31 8.20 19.50 -6.63
N PRO A 32 7.20 20.17 -6.02
CA PRO A 32 6.12 19.47 -5.34
C PRO A 32 5.43 18.57 -6.36
N VAL A 33 5.56 17.26 -6.14
CA VAL A 33 4.78 16.26 -6.87
C VAL A 33 3.32 16.60 -6.53
N ALA A 34 2.56 17.05 -7.52
CA ALA A 34 1.13 17.24 -7.38
C ALA A 34 0.58 15.96 -6.74
N ALA A 35 -0.06 16.09 -5.57
CA ALA A 35 -0.63 14.97 -4.87
C ALA A 35 -1.62 14.31 -5.83
N ALA A 36 -1.24 13.15 -6.37
CA ALA A 36 -2.13 12.35 -7.20
C ALA A 36 -3.38 12.10 -6.35
N GLU A 37 -4.54 12.43 -6.87
CA GLU A 37 -5.80 12.19 -6.18
C GLU A 37 -5.84 10.73 -5.72
N ALA A 38 -6.13 10.52 -4.44
CA ALA A 38 -6.17 9.18 -3.87
C ALA A 38 -7.21 8.35 -4.61
N TYR A 39 -6.81 7.18 -5.10
CA TYR A 39 -7.71 6.26 -5.79
C TYR A 39 -8.95 5.99 -4.93
N LYS A 40 -10.14 6.19 -5.50
CA LYS A 40 -11.43 5.92 -4.84
C LYS A 40 -11.99 4.62 -5.41
N PRO A 41 -12.03 3.52 -4.64
CA PRO A 41 -12.62 2.27 -5.08
C PRO A 41 -14.11 2.42 -5.39
N THR A 42 -14.57 1.69 -6.39
CA THR A 42 -15.99 1.56 -6.74
C THR A 42 -16.64 0.35 -6.08
N SER A 43 -15.85 -0.66 -5.75
CA SER A 43 -16.29 -1.81 -4.95
C SER A 43 -16.69 -1.40 -3.54
N LEU A 44 -17.51 -2.21 -2.88
CA LEU A 44 -18.03 -1.94 -1.55
C LEU A 44 -16.93 -2.13 -0.48
N GLN A 45 -16.73 -1.14 0.37
CA GLN A 45 -16.00 -1.33 1.61
C GLN A 45 -16.90 -2.04 2.63
N LEU A 46 -16.50 -3.22 3.07
CA LEU A 46 -17.25 -3.99 4.05
C LEU A 46 -16.91 -3.53 5.46
N HIS A 47 -17.94 -3.32 6.27
CA HIS A 47 -17.82 -3.18 7.71
C HIS A 47 -17.72 -4.56 8.37
N ARG A 48 -17.35 -4.55 9.67
CA ARG A 48 -17.19 -5.79 10.44
C ARG A 48 -18.40 -6.73 10.31
N ALA A 49 -19.62 -6.23 10.49
CA ALA A 49 -20.82 -7.07 10.48
C ALA A 49 -21.03 -7.77 9.13
N ASP A 50 -20.80 -7.06 8.02
CA ASP A 50 -20.93 -7.62 6.67
C ASP A 50 -19.85 -8.70 6.44
N HIS A 51 -18.63 -8.43 6.87
CA HIS A 51 -17.52 -9.37 6.74
C HIS A 51 -17.73 -10.63 7.62
N ASP A 52 -18.17 -10.47 8.87
CA ASP A 52 -18.51 -11.58 9.77
C ASP A 52 -19.62 -12.47 9.19
N ALA A 53 -20.61 -11.88 8.54
CA ALA A 53 -21.67 -12.63 7.87
C ALA A 53 -21.15 -13.49 6.68
N LEU A 54 -20.11 -13.02 6.00
CA LEU A 54 -19.43 -13.80 4.94
C LEU A 54 -18.54 -14.88 5.54
N LEU A 55 -17.81 -14.58 6.62
CA LEU A 55 -16.98 -15.56 7.34
C LEU A 55 -17.80 -16.75 7.88
N ALA A 56 -19.08 -16.55 8.16
CA ALA A 56 -20.00 -17.61 8.56
C ALA A 56 -20.30 -18.63 7.44
N LYS A 57 -19.87 -18.36 6.20
CA LYS A 57 -20.08 -19.20 5.03
C LYS A 57 -18.75 -19.55 4.33
N PRO A 58 -17.82 -20.22 5.00
CA PRO A 58 -16.45 -20.41 4.53
C PRO A 58 -16.37 -21.18 3.20
N ASP A 59 -17.32 -22.08 2.94
CA ASP A 59 -17.36 -22.88 1.70
C ASP A 59 -17.64 -22.03 0.45
N GLN A 60 -18.26 -20.86 0.62
CA GLN A 60 -18.60 -19.94 -0.45
C GLN A 60 -17.63 -18.77 -0.56
N LEU A 61 -16.85 -18.52 0.49
CA LEU A 61 -15.96 -17.36 0.62
C LEU A 61 -14.52 -17.71 0.21
N LEU A 62 -13.88 -16.78 -0.45
CA LEU A 62 -12.44 -16.72 -0.62
C LEU A 62 -11.93 -15.36 -0.15
N ILE A 63 -11.10 -15.35 0.86
CA ILE A 63 -10.39 -14.14 1.29
C ILE A 63 -9.05 -14.10 0.55
N ILE A 64 -8.77 -12.98 -0.12
CA ILE A 64 -7.46 -12.72 -0.74
C ILE A 64 -6.75 -11.66 0.07
N ASP A 65 -5.73 -12.08 0.80
CA ASP A 65 -4.89 -11.17 1.59
C ASP A 65 -3.74 -10.64 0.73
N LEU A 66 -3.75 -9.34 0.50
CA LEU A 66 -2.83 -8.64 -0.40
C LEU A 66 -1.58 -8.11 0.31
N ARG A 67 -1.47 -8.39 1.60
CA ARG A 67 -0.39 -7.91 2.45
C ARG A 67 0.87 -8.76 2.29
N ARG A 68 1.99 -8.16 2.62
CA ARG A 68 3.24 -8.92 2.77
C ARG A 68 3.19 -9.78 4.03
N PRO A 69 3.96 -10.89 4.09
CA PRO A 69 3.99 -11.77 5.27
C PRO A 69 4.34 -11.05 6.58
N ASP A 70 5.23 -10.06 6.54
CA ASP A 70 5.61 -9.25 7.71
C ASP A 70 4.43 -8.41 8.25
N GLU A 71 3.59 -7.88 7.37
CA GLU A 71 2.40 -7.13 7.75
C GLU A 71 1.34 -8.05 8.40
N VAL A 72 1.12 -9.24 7.83
CA VAL A 72 0.20 -10.24 8.40
C VAL A 72 0.68 -10.73 9.76
N SER A 73 1.98 -10.99 9.89
CA SER A 73 2.56 -11.45 11.15
C SER A 73 2.48 -10.41 12.27
N SER A 74 2.65 -9.14 11.94
CA SER A 74 2.62 -8.05 12.93
C SER A 74 1.20 -7.69 13.37
N ILE A 75 0.25 -7.64 12.45
CA ILE A 75 -1.14 -7.21 12.72
C ILE A 75 -2.02 -8.40 13.08
N GLY A 76 -1.87 -9.51 12.39
CA GLY A 76 -2.75 -10.67 12.41
C GLY A 76 -3.53 -10.79 11.10
N GLY A 77 -4.14 -11.94 10.89
CA GLY A 77 -4.90 -12.28 9.69
C GLY A 77 -6.23 -12.92 9.97
N PHE A 78 -7.01 -13.14 8.94
CA PHE A 78 -8.22 -13.93 9.01
C PHE A 78 -7.87 -15.43 9.06
N PRO A 79 -8.74 -16.29 9.62
CA PRO A 79 -8.40 -17.69 9.87
C PRO A 79 -8.13 -18.52 8.60
N VAL A 80 -8.73 -18.13 7.48
CA VAL A 80 -8.55 -18.81 6.17
C VAL A 80 -8.42 -17.76 5.09
N TYR A 81 -7.30 -17.75 4.39
CA TYR A 81 -7.06 -16.81 3.30
C TYR A 81 -6.07 -17.37 2.26
N LEU A 82 -6.18 -16.86 1.04
CA LEU A 82 -5.19 -17.01 -0.01
C LEU A 82 -4.26 -15.79 0.02
N SER A 83 -2.97 -16.01 0.23
CA SER A 83 -1.99 -14.93 0.24
C SER A 83 -1.48 -14.67 -1.18
N ILE A 84 -1.89 -13.54 -1.73
CA ILE A 84 -1.39 -13.03 -3.02
C ILE A 84 -1.08 -11.55 -2.82
N GLN A 85 0.18 -11.17 -2.85
CA GLN A 85 0.56 -9.77 -2.68
C GLN A 85 -0.01 -8.89 -3.80
N ALA A 86 -0.33 -7.63 -3.47
CA ALA A 86 -1.06 -6.74 -4.37
C ALA A 86 -0.40 -6.55 -5.75
N ASP A 87 0.93 -6.55 -5.80
CA ASP A 87 1.74 -6.41 -7.02
C ASP A 87 1.82 -7.70 -7.85
N GLN A 88 1.42 -8.86 -7.27
CA GLN A 88 1.38 -10.16 -7.94
C GLN A 88 -0.04 -10.55 -8.38
N LEU A 89 -1.07 -9.82 -7.97
CA LEU A 89 -2.46 -10.21 -8.16
C LEU A 89 -2.81 -10.45 -9.64
N GLU A 90 -2.44 -9.54 -10.54
CA GLU A 90 -2.73 -9.68 -11.98
C GLU A 90 -2.06 -10.88 -12.62
N LYS A 91 -0.90 -11.30 -12.11
CA LYS A 91 -0.17 -12.48 -12.60
C LYS A 91 -0.69 -13.79 -12.02
N SER A 92 -1.53 -13.70 -10.99
CA SER A 92 -2.03 -14.85 -10.22
C SER A 92 -3.53 -15.10 -10.45
N LEU A 93 -4.13 -14.46 -11.43
CA LEU A 93 -5.58 -14.57 -11.69
C LEU A 93 -6.02 -16.02 -11.94
N ASP A 94 -5.20 -16.82 -12.60
CA ASP A 94 -5.49 -18.24 -12.90
C ASP A 94 -5.54 -19.12 -11.64
N LEU A 95 -5.01 -18.65 -10.52
CA LEU A 95 -5.06 -19.34 -9.22
C LEU A 95 -6.35 -19.05 -8.45
N ILE A 96 -7.17 -18.10 -8.92
CA ILE A 96 -8.34 -17.62 -8.22
C ILE A 96 -9.59 -18.29 -8.78
N PRO A 97 -10.30 -19.12 -7.98
CA PRO A 97 -11.54 -19.77 -8.41
C PRO A 97 -12.65 -18.74 -8.65
N LYS A 98 -13.31 -18.82 -9.80
CA LYS A 98 -14.35 -17.85 -10.21
C LYS A 98 -15.70 -18.09 -9.54
N GLU A 99 -15.94 -19.27 -9.05
CA GLU A 99 -17.21 -19.66 -8.42
C GLU A 99 -17.38 -19.13 -7.00
N ARG A 100 -16.29 -18.77 -6.34
CA ARG A 100 -16.32 -18.27 -4.96
C ARG A 100 -16.59 -16.78 -4.89
N THR A 101 -17.22 -16.38 -3.80
CA THR A 101 -17.37 -14.96 -3.45
C THR A 101 -16.08 -14.45 -2.83
N ILE A 102 -15.52 -13.38 -3.38
CA ILE A 102 -14.20 -12.87 -2.98
C ILE A 102 -14.33 -11.65 -2.08
N VAL A 103 -13.52 -11.61 -1.05
CA VAL A 103 -13.19 -10.42 -0.26
C VAL A 103 -11.69 -10.17 -0.32
N THR A 104 -11.28 -8.97 -0.67
CA THR A 104 -9.88 -8.57 -0.67
C THR A 104 -9.51 -7.85 0.63
N VAL A 105 -8.31 -8.10 1.14
CA VAL A 105 -7.83 -7.58 2.43
C VAL A 105 -6.49 -6.86 2.28
N SER A 106 -6.36 -5.72 2.95
CA SER A 106 -5.08 -5.05 3.20
C SER A 106 -5.07 -4.45 4.61
N ASN A 107 -4.01 -3.78 5.05
CA ASN A 107 -3.96 -3.18 6.39
C ASN A 107 -5.04 -2.10 6.56
N HIS A 108 -5.05 -1.14 5.62
CA HIS A 108 -6.12 -0.17 5.45
C HIS A 108 -6.96 -0.58 4.24
N SER A 109 -7.66 0.32 3.61
CA SER A 109 -8.56 -0.02 2.49
C SER A 109 -7.96 0.23 1.08
N GLY A 110 -6.84 0.94 0.97
CA GLY A 110 -6.34 1.41 -0.33
C GLY A 110 -5.96 0.28 -1.31
N ARG A 111 -5.11 -0.66 -0.90
CA ARG A 111 -4.71 -1.81 -1.74
C ARG A 111 -5.89 -2.75 -2.00
N SER A 112 -6.67 -3.05 -0.96
CA SER A 112 -7.80 -3.97 -1.07
C SER A 112 -8.90 -3.41 -1.96
N GLY A 113 -9.24 -2.13 -1.85
CA GLY A 113 -10.23 -1.52 -2.72
C GLY A 113 -9.84 -1.54 -4.20
N LYS A 114 -8.60 -1.14 -4.51
CA LYS A 114 -8.08 -1.20 -5.89
C LYS A 114 -8.09 -2.62 -6.47
N SER A 115 -7.73 -3.60 -5.65
CA SER A 115 -7.74 -5.01 -6.06
C SER A 115 -9.14 -5.59 -6.22
N ALA A 116 -10.09 -5.15 -5.39
CA ALA A 116 -11.51 -5.50 -5.55
C ALA A 116 -12.05 -5.03 -6.89
N ASP A 117 -11.79 -3.78 -7.27
CA ASP A 117 -12.20 -3.22 -8.56
C ASP A 117 -11.54 -3.95 -9.73
N LEU A 118 -10.26 -4.28 -9.64
CA LEU A 118 -9.55 -5.09 -10.64
C LEU A 118 -10.24 -6.45 -10.85
N LEU A 119 -10.48 -7.19 -9.77
CA LEU A 119 -11.12 -8.51 -9.83
C LEU A 119 -12.55 -8.42 -10.37
N THR A 120 -13.31 -7.42 -9.96
CA THR A 120 -14.66 -7.15 -10.49
C THR A 120 -14.60 -6.92 -12.00
N GLY A 121 -13.67 -6.09 -12.47
CA GLY A 121 -13.45 -5.83 -13.89
C GLY A 121 -13.01 -7.07 -14.69
N LYS A 122 -12.42 -8.07 -14.03
CA LYS A 122 -12.04 -9.37 -14.61
C LYS A 122 -13.16 -10.43 -14.51
N GLY A 123 -14.35 -10.06 -14.03
CA GLY A 123 -15.52 -10.92 -13.96
C GLY A 123 -15.55 -11.89 -12.76
N TYR A 124 -14.80 -11.61 -11.70
CA TYR A 124 -14.89 -12.35 -10.44
C TYR A 124 -16.07 -11.85 -9.60
N LYS A 125 -16.59 -12.74 -8.75
CA LYS A 125 -17.67 -12.40 -7.79
C LYS A 125 -17.06 -11.75 -6.55
N VAL A 126 -16.93 -10.44 -6.56
CA VAL A 126 -16.35 -9.68 -5.43
C VAL A 126 -17.47 -9.13 -4.56
N ALA A 127 -17.53 -9.55 -3.29
CA ALA A 127 -18.46 -8.99 -2.31
C ALA A 127 -18.02 -7.59 -1.85
N GLY A 128 -16.70 -7.36 -1.79
CA GLY A 128 -16.13 -6.10 -1.36
C GLY A 128 -14.70 -6.25 -0.86
N TYR A 129 -14.26 -5.24 -0.10
CA TYR A 129 -12.92 -5.20 0.46
C TYR A 129 -12.91 -4.76 1.92
N VAL A 130 -11.86 -5.16 2.65
CA VAL A 130 -11.68 -4.88 4.08
C VAL A 130 -10.29 -4.31 4.34
N GLY A 131 -10.22 -3.37 5.28
CA GLY A 131 -8.98 -3.00 5.97
C GLY A 131 -8.88 -3.79 7.28
N ALA A 132 -7.83 -4.59 7.46
CA ALA A 132 -7.68 -5.41 8.67
C ALA A 132 -7.70 -4.58 9.96
N GLN A 133 -7.04 -3.41 9.95
CA GLN A 133 -7.03 -2.50 11.09
C GLN A 133 -8.39 -1.81 11.32
N TYR A 134 -9.17 -1.57 10.25
CA TYR A 134 -10.53 -1.05 10.41
C TYR A 134 -11.46 -2.09 10.98
N TYR A 135 -11.33 -3.35 10.56
CA TYR A 135 -12.06 -4.47 11.14
C TYR A 135 -11.78 -4.63 12.65
N GLU A 136 -10.50 -4.52 13.07
CA GLU A 136 -10.14 -4.52 14.50
C GLU A 136 -10.71 -3.30 15.24
N ALA A 137 -10.66 -2.11 14.63
CA ALA A 137 -11.21 -0.88 15.24
C ALA A 137 -12.72 -0.96 15.44
N GLU A 138 -13.43 -1.70 14.61
CA GLU A 138 -14.86 -2.01 14.76
C GLU A 138 -15.12 -3.16 15.76
N GLY A 139 -14.08 -3.63 16.49
CA GLY A 139 -14.17 -4.69 17.48
C GLY A 139 -14.07 -6.11 16.91
N GLY A 140 -13.62 -6.27 15.67
CA GLY A 140 -13.30 -7.57 15.09
C GLY A 140 -12.02 -8.15 15.69
N THR A 141 -11.86 -9.47 15.59
CA THR A 141 -10.68 -10.18 16.11
C THR A 141 -9.89 -10.81 14.96
N LEU A 142 -8.61 -10.49 14.88
CA LEU A 142 -7.68 -11.11 13.94
C LEU A 142 -6.87 -12.22 14.64
N THR A 143 -6.62 -13.30 13.92
CA THR A 143 -5.76 -14.38 14.40
C THR A 143 -4.30 -13.94 14.31
N LYS A 144 -3.55 -14.01 15.42
CA LYS A 144 -2.12 -13.74 15.41
C LYS A 144 -1.36 -14.91 14.78
N VAL A 145 -0.53 -14.59 13.78
CA VAL A 145 0.29 -15.58 13.09
C VAL A 145 1.64 -15.65 13.79
N ALA A 146 1.96 -16.81 14.39
CA ALA A 146 3.28 -17.01 14.96
C ALA A 146 4.33 -17.19 13.86
N ILE A 147 5.36 -16.35 13.88
CA ILE A 147 6.54 -16.53 13.00
C ILE A 147 7.36 -17.65 13.63
N PRO A 148 7.65 -18.78 12.91
CA PRO A 148 8.56 -19.78 13.43
C PRO A 148 9.92 -19.16 13.71
N ALA A 149 10.50 -19.49 14.87
CA ALA A 149 11.87 -19.04 15.17
C ALA A 149 12.83 -19.48 14.07
N PRO A 150 13.79 -18.65 13.68
CA PRO A 150 14.82 -19.04 12.70
C PRO A 150 15.47 -20.36 13.16
N LYS A 151 15.51 -21.35 12.27
CA LYS A 151 16.24 -22.58 12.55
C LYS A 151 17.70 -22.21 12.76
N THR A 152 18.17 -22.25 14.01
CA THR A 152 19.60 -22.12 14.30
C THR A 152 20.32 -23.26 13.60
N LYS A 153 21.24 -22.93 12.70
CA LYS A 153 22.13 -23.94 12.12
C LYS A 153 22.80 -24.68 13.28
N ALA A 154 22.58 -25.99 13.35
CA ALA A 154 23.33 -26.83 14.28
C ALA A 154 24.84 -26.58 14.07
N PRO A 155 25.64 -26.50 15.14
CA PRO A 155 27.08 -26.36 15.00
C PRO A 155 27.59 -27.49 14.11
N ALA A 156 28.38 -27.13 13.10
CA ALA A 156 29.03 -28.14 12.26
C ALA A 156 29.93 -29.01 13.18
N ASP A 157 29.59 -30.28 13.24
CA ASP A 157 30.37 -31.29 13.97
C ASP A 157 31.75 -31.34 13.35
N LYS A 158 32.74 -30.85 14.10
CA LYS A 158 34.15 -30.92 13.71
C LYS A 158 34.63 -32.31 14.01
N HIS A 159 34.38 -33.27 13.13
CA HIS A 159 35.11 -34.53 13.18
C HIS A 159 36.58 -34.26 12.96
N LYS A 160 37.34 -34.28 14.06
CA LYS A 160 38.78 -34.43 14.03
C LYS A 160 39.10 -35.87 13.65
N HIS A 161 39.77 -36.02 12.54
CA HIS A 161 40.63 -37.19 12.24
C HIS A 161 42.01 -36.97 12.81
#